data_6d2f83df67f789912e52f4598f2be766
#
_entry.id   6d2f83df67f789912e52f4598f2be766
#
_cell.length_a   1.000
_cell.length_b   1.000
_cell.length_c   1.000
_cell.angle_alpha   90.00
_cell.angle_beta   90.00
_cell.angle_gamma   90.00
#
_symmetry.space_group_name_H-M   'P 1'
#
loop_
_entity.id
_entity.type
_entity.pdbx_description
1 polymer ?
#
loop_
_entity_poly.entity_id
_entity_poly.type
_entity_poly.pdbx_seq_one_letter_code
_entity_poly.pdbx_strand_id
1 'polypeptide(L)'
;LASSAASDVYKRQILIHAKQPELAEKELRGDLDAMNERQREAALFIAQQYNMHSLGIVISNRIKDNDREIYYDCIAYPDPDWQPKSGWRVDRALVWALVRQESGFNAKAQSGAGAKGLMQLMSSTAIYVTKDRRLRRDTSPLFETEYNLETGQRYVSYPVSYTHLTLPTKLEV
;
A
#
# COMPACT_ATOMS: atom_id res chain seq x y z
N LEU A 1 -33.11 -4.64 8.82
CA LEU A 1 -32.05 -4.43 7.82
C LEU A 1 -31.34 -3.07 7.99
N ALA A 2 -32.03 -1.98 8.38
CA ALA A 2 -31.42 -0.68 8.64
C ALA A 2 -30.57 -0.64 9.93
N SER A 3 -30.86 -1.48 10.91
CA SER A 3 -30.15 -1.59 12.20
C SER A 3 -28.73 -2.18 12.07
N SER A 4 -28.50 -3.09 11.13
CA SER A 4 -27.19 -3.72 10.90
C SER A 4 -26.20 -2.73 10.30
N ALA A 5 -26.58 -2.01 9.25
CA ALA A 5 -25.69 -1.05 8.57
C ALA A 5 -25.26 0.13 9.47
N ALA A 6 -26.15 0.63 10.34
CA ALA A 6 -25.79 1.65 11.33
C ALA A 6 -24.79 1.11 12.36
N SER A 7 -25.00 -0.12 12.84
CA SER A 7 -24.08 -0.79 13.79
C SER A 7 -22.67 -0.94 13.19
N ASP A 8 -22.57 -1.28 11.92
CA ASP A 8 -21.28 -1.47 11.24
C ASP A 8 -20.52 -0.15 11.02
N VAL A 9 -21.21 0.94 10.74
CA VAL A 9 -20.60 2.29 10.65
C VAL A 9 -20.07 2.73 12.02
N TYR A 10 -20.84 2.52 13.10
CA TYR A 10 -20.39 2.81 14.46
C TYR A 10 -19.18 1.98 14.87
N LYS A 11 -19.15 0.69 14.56
CA LYS A 11 -18.02 -0.20 14.84
C LYS A 11 -16.74 0.30 14.20
N ARG A 12 -16.79 0.74 12.95
CA ARG A 12 -15.63 1.29 12.22
C ARG A 12 -15.16 2.61 12.81
N GLN A 13 -16.07 3.52 13.18
CA GLN A 13 -15.73 4.75 13.89
C GLN A 13 -15.04 4.47 15.23
N ILE A 14 -15.55 3.51 16.00
CA ILE A 14 -14.94 3.09 17.28
C ILE A 14 -13.51 2.58 17.06
N LEU A 15 -13.25 1.77 16.04
CA LEU A 15 -11.93 1.25 15.73
C LEU A 15 -10.94 2.37 15.37
N ILE A 16 -11.40 3.37 14.63
CA ILE A 16 -10.61 4.55 14.28
C ILE A 16 -10.29 5.38 15.54
N HIS A 17 -11.28 5.66 16.39
CA HIS A 17 -11.10 6.39 17.64
C HIS A 17 -10.22 5.62 18.65
N ALA A 18 -10.27 4.28 18.61
CA ALA A 18 -9.39 3.42 19.40
C ALA A 18 -7.94 3.37 18.87
N LYS A 19 -7.59 4.20 17.87
CA LYS A 19 -6.28 4.21 17.21
C LYS A 19 -5.86 2.85 16.63
N GLN A 20 -6.82 2.14 16.03
CA GLN A 20 -6.62 0.87 15.34
C GLN A 20 -6.97 0.99 13.83
N PRO A 21 -6.25 1.84 13.07
CA PRO A 21 -6.57 2.10 11.66
C PRO A 21 -6.43 0.85 10.78
N GLU A 22 -5.47 -0.04 11.09
CA GLU A 22 -5.27 -1.28 10.33
C GLU A 22 -6.50 -2.22 10.43
N LEU A 23 -7.11 -2.30 11.62
CA LEU A 23 -8.31 -3.10 11.82
C LEU A 23 -9.53 -2.47 11.15
N ALA A 24 -9.66 -1.14 11.24
CA ALA A 24 -10.71 -0.40 10.54
C ALA A 24 -10.59 -0.55 9.01
N GLU A 25 -9.38 -0.50 8.45
CA GLU A 25 -9.14 -0.75 7.04
C GLU A 25 -9.55 -2.16 6.63
N LYS A 26 -9.20 -3.17 7.43
CA LYS A 26 -9.56 -4.57 7.17
C LYS A 26 -11.07 -4.78 7.15
N GLU A 27 -11.79 -4.20 8.10
CA GLU A 27 -13.27 -4.28 8.17
C GLU A 27 -13.91 -3.58 6.97
N LEU A 28 -13.46 -2.34 6.64
CA LEU A 28 -13.96 -1.62 5.46
C LEU A 28 -13.73 -2.40 4.17
N ARG A 29 -12.55 -3.00 4.02
CA ARG A 29 -12.17 -3.77 2.84
C ARG A 29 -13.03 -5.03 2.70
N GLY A 30 -13.36 -5.69 3.80
CA GLY A 30 -14.21 -6.89 3.81
C GLY A 30 -15.64 -6.65 3.31
N ASP A 31 -16.16 -5.45 3.52
CA ASP A 31 -17.54 -5.09 3.20
C ASP A 31 -17.72 -4.39 1.84
N LEU A 32 -16.64 -4.07 1.14
CA LEU A 32 -16.68 -3.26 -0.10
C LEU A 32 -17.62 -3.82 -1.17
N ASP A 33 -17.71 -5.14 -1.29
CA ASP A 33 -18.53 -5.77 -2.33
C ASP A 33 -20.03 -5.70 -2.00
N ALA A 34 -20.38 -5.61 -0.72
CA ALA A 34 -21.75 -5.43 -0.23
C ALA A 34 -22.20 -3.95 -0.20
N MET A 35 -21.28 -3.00 -0.34
CA MET A 35 -21.56 -1.57 -0.29
C MET A 35 -22.21 -1.07 -1.58
N ASN A 36 -23.24 -0.23 -1.42
CA ASN A 36 -23.74 0.59 -2.51
C ASN A 36 -22.80 1.78 -2.80
N GLU A 37 -23.05 2.54 -3.87
CA GLU A 37 -22.19 3.63 -4.33
C GLU A 37 -21.99 4.72 -3.26
N ARG A 38 -23.05 5.20 -2.62
CA ARG A 38 -22.96 6.20 -1.53
C ARG A 38 -22.14 5.70 -0.35
N GLN A 39 -22.23 4.41 -0.03
CA GLN A 39 -21.43 3.81 1.03
C GLN A 39 -19.95 3.72 0.65
N ARG A 40 -19.64 3.43 -0.61
CA ARG A 40 -18.26 3.45 -1.13
C ARG A 40 -17.68 4.87 -1.11
N GLU A 41 -18.45 5.88 -1.49
CA GLU A 41 -18.03 7.28 -1.39
C GLU A 41 -17.71 7.67 0.06
N ALA A 42 -18.58 7.31 1.00
CA ALA A 42 -18.34 7.55 2.42
C ALA A 42 -17.09 6.80 2.94
N ALA A 43 -16.89 5.55 2.51
CA ALA A 43 -15.69 4.77 2.85
C ALA A 43 -14.43 5.39 2.24
N LEU A 44 -14.53 5.94 1.03
CA LEU A 44 -13.44 6.66 0.38
C LEU A 44 -13.04 7.93 1.14
N PHE A 45 -14.02 8.70 1.59
CA PHE A 45 -13.77 9.87 2.44
C PHE A 45 -13.04 9.48 3.73
N ILE A 46 -13.46 8.39 4.38
CA ILE A 46 -12.78 7.86 5.57
C ILE A 46 -11.35 7.44 5.23
N ALA A 47 -11.15 6.72 4.13
CA ALA A 47 -9.83 6.27 3.72
C ALA A 47 -8.86 7.45 3.48
N GLN A 48 -9.34 8.55 2.90
CA GLN A 48 -8.57 9.78 2.73
C GLN A 48 -8.25 10.45 4.06
N GLN A 49 -9.27 10.62 4.92
CA GLN A 49 -9.12 11.30 6.22
C GLN A 49 -8.08 10.62 7.12
N TYR A 50 -7.91 9.31 6.98
CA TYR A 50 -7.01 8.51 7.80
C TYR A 50 -5.79 7.95 7.04
N ASN A 51 -5.48 8.50 5.87
CA ASN A 51 -4.32 8.13 5.04
C ASN A 51 -4.25 6.63 4.71
N MET A 52 -5.42 5.98 4.55
CA MET A 52 -5.52 4.57 4.15
C MET A 52 -5.35 4.46 2.62
N HIS A 53 -4.16 4.77 2.13
CA HIS A 53 -3.89 4.90 0.69
C HIS A 53 -4.27 3.66 -0.11
N SER A 54 -3.92 2.47 0.40
CA SER A 54 -4.25 1.20 -0.25
C SER A 54 -5.76 0.97 -0.37
N LEU A 55 -6.52 1.29 0.67
CA LEU A 55 -7.98 1.18 0.65
C LEU A 55 -8.57 2.22 -0.33
N GLY A 56 -8.06 3.44 -0.33
CA GLY A 56 -8.48 4.50 -1.25
C GLY A 56 -8.36 4.08 -2.71
N ILE A 57 -7.22 3.49 -3.10
CA ILE A 57 -7.00 2.94 -4.46
C ILE A 57 -8.04 1.87 -4.80
N VAL A 58 -8.29 0.94 -3.88
CA VAL A 58 -9.24 -0.15 -4.13
C VAL A 58 -10.66 0.37 -4.29
N ILE A 59 -11.07 1.35 -3.47
CA ILE A 59 -12.41 1.94 -3.55
C ILE A 59 -12.55 2.77 -4.83
N SER A 60 -11.58 3.64 -5.16
CA SER A 60 -11.63 4.48 -6.35
C SER A 60 -11.80 3.66 -7.63
N ASN A 61 -11.14 2.50 -7.70
CA ASN A 61 -11.29 1.58 -8.85
C ASN A 61 -12.68 0.91 -8.93
N ARG A 62 -13.49 0.95 -7.85
CA ARG A 62 -14.83 0.35 -7.80
C ARG A 62 -15.96 1.35 -8.01
N ILE A 63 -15.68 2.64 -7.87
CA ILE A 63 -16.66 3.69 -8.13
C ILE A 63 -16.67 3.96 -9.64
N LYS A 64 -17.81 3.66 -10.26
CA LYS A 64 -18.05 3.94 -11.68
C LYS A 64 -18.73 5.30 -11.78
N ASP A 65 -17.97 6.36 -11.93
CA ASP A 65 -18.54 7.67 -12.22
C ASP A 65 -17.89 8.25 -13.48
N ASN A 66 -18.71 8.46 -14.50
CA ASN A 66 -18.27 8.99 -15.80
C ASN A 66 -17.97 10.51 -15.75
N ASP A 67 -18.41 11.22 -14.72
CA ASP A 67 -18.31 12.68 -14.65
C ASP A 67 -17.27 13.21 -13.64
N ARG A 68 -16.57 12.34 -12.91
CA ARG A 68 -15.65 12.73 -11.82
C ARG A 68 -14.24 12.13 -11.91
N GLU A 69 -13.78 11.83 -13.11
CA GLU A 69 -12.49 11.15 -13.37
C GLU A 69 -11.30 11.79 -12.63
N ILE A 70 -11.21 13.14 -12.64
CA ILE A 70 -10.05 13.87 -12.08
C ILE A 70 -9.96 13.71 -10.55
N TYR A 71 -11.08 13.64 -9.84
CA TYR A 71 -11.07 13.53 -8.38
C TYR A 71 -10.57 12.17 -7.91
N TYR A 72 -10.97 11.12 -8.60
CA TYR A 72 -10.55 9.75 -8.26
C TYR A 72 -9.12 9.46 -8.69
N ASP A 73 -8.61 10.13 -9.70
CA ASP A 73 -7.21 10.01 -10.13
C ASP A 73 -6.24 10.44 -9.02
N CYS A 74 -6.51 11.52 -8.31
CA CYS A 74 -5.68 11.96 -7.18
C CYS A 74 -5.63 10.89 -6.06
N ILE A 75 -6.71 10.13 -5.85
CA ILE A 75 -6.76 9.05 -4.86
C ILE A 75 -6.09 7.79 -5.40
N ALA A 76 -6.28 7.53 -6.69
CA ALA A 76 -5.67 6.38 -7.35
C ALA A 76 -4.13 6.49 -7.45
N TYR A 77 -3.58 7.72 -7.36
CA TYR A 77 -2.14 8.00 -7.38
C TYR A 77 -1.74 8.83 -6.16
N PRO A 78 -1.74 8.23 -4.96
CA PRO A 78 -1.44 8.95 -3.74
C PRO A 78 0.02 9.41 -3.70
N ASP A 79 0.25 10.55 -3.04
CA ASP A 79 1.57 11.09 -2.75
C ASP A 79 1.74 11.23 -1.22
N PRO A 80 1.97 10.13 -0.50
CA PRO A 80 2.11 10.16 0.95
C PRO A 80 3.41 10.84 1.40
N ASP A 81 3.40 11.40 2.61
CA ASP A 81 4.56 12.04 3.25
C ASP A 81 5.65 11.05 3.70
N TRP A 82 5.54 9.79 3.29
CA TRP A 82 6.54 8.78 3.61
C TRP A 82 7.83 9.06 2.87
N GLN A 83 8.94 8.79 3.54
CA GLN A 83 10.25 8.98 2.92
C GLN A 83 11.24 7.91 3.39
N PRO A 84 12.26 7.61 2.57
CA PRO A 84 13.37 6.77 2.98
C PRO A 84 14.13 7.41 4.14
N LYS A 85 14.73 6.60 5.02
CA LYS A 85 15.48 7.07 6.19
C LYS A 85 16.61 8.06 5.84
N SER A 86 17.25 7.90 4.71
CA SER A 86 18.33 8.79 4.24
C SER A 86 17.88 9.85 3.24
N GLY A 87 16.56 10.05 3.10
CA GLY A 87 15.96 10.89 2.06
C GLY A 87 15.97 10.22 0.68
N TRP A 88 15.45 10.94 -0.31
CA TRP A 88 15.31 10.44 -1.67
C TRP A 88 16.64 10.47 -2.44
N ARG A 89 16.99 9.36 -3.06
CA ARG A 89 18.15 9.19 -3.97
C ARG A 89 17.72 8.84 -5.39
N VAL A 90 16.47 8.42 -5.54
CA VAL A 90 15.81 8.09 -6.79
C VAL A 90 14.62 9.02 -6.92
N ASP A 91 14.23 9.32 -8.13
CA ASP A 91 13.01 10.11 -8.38
C ASP A 91 11.81 9.53 -7.61
N ARG A 92 11.16 10.40 -6.81
CA ARG A 92 10.05 10.01 -5.94
C ARG A 92 8.87 9.44 -6.73
N ALA A 93 8.58 10.02 -7.90
CA ALA A 93 7.48 9.55 -8.72
C ALA A 93 7.74 8.14 -9.27
N LEU A 94 9.01 7.84 -9.62
CA LEU A 94 9.39 6.47 -10.02
C LEU A 94 9.19 5.47 -8.88
N VAL A 95 9.61 5.84 -7.65
CA VAL A 95 9.42 4.96 -6.49
C VAL A 95 7.93 4.74 -6.22
N TRP A 96 7.08 5.79 -6.29
CA TRP A 96 5.64 5.65 -6.11
C TRP A 96 4.98 4.80 -7.20
N ALA A 97 5.44 4.89 -8.44
CA ALA A 97 4.98 4.01 -9.52
C ALA A 97 5.28 2.54 -9.21
N LEU A 98 6.48 2.24 -8.70
CA LEU A 98 6.86 0.89 -8.27
C LEU A 98 6.02 0.44 -7.06
N VAL A 99 5.88 1.26 -6.02
CA VAL A 99 5.05 0.94 -4.85
C VAL A 99 3.60 0.67 -5.24
N ARG A 100 3.05 1.45 -6.18
CA ARG A 100 1.71 1.21 -6.70
C ARG A 100 1.60 -0.15 -7.37
N GLN A 101 2.55 -0.50 -8.21
CA GLN A 101 2.57 -1.77 -8.95
C GLN A 101 2.78 -2.97 -8.01
N GLU A 102 3.67 -2.85 -7.04
CA GLU A 102 4.10 -3.96 -6.18
C GLU A 102 3.11 -4.26 -5.05
N SER A 103 2.59 -3.24 -4.38
CA SER A 103 1.76 -3.41 -3.19
C SER A 103 0.45 -2.64 -3.20
N GLY A 104 0.22 -1.75 -4.18
CA GLY A 104 -0.87 -0.80 -4.12
C GLY A 104 -0.83 0.05 -2.84
N PHE A 105 0.36 0.49 -2.42
CA PHE A 105 0.60 1.26 -1.19
C PHE A 105 0.25 0.50 0.12
N ASN A 106 0.22 -0.82 0.10
CA ASN A 106 0.01 -1.62 1.30
C ASN A 106 1.35 -1.97 1.96
N ALA A 107 1.71 -1.26 3.04
CA ALA A 107 2.94 -1.51 3.79
C ALA A 107 3.02 -2.91 4.41
N LYS A 108 1.87 -3.57 4.63
CA LYS A 108 1.79 -4.92 5.20
C LYS A 108 1.61 -6.00 4.13
N ALA A 109 1.75 -5.66 2.84
CA ALA A 109 1.63 -6.63 1.77
C ALA A 109 2.69 -7.74 1.90
N GLN A 110 2.24 -8.98 1.68
CA GLN A 110 3.11 -10.14 1.58
C GLN A 110 2.64 -11.04 0.45
N SER A 111 3.54 -11.37 -0.48
CA SER A 111 3.23 -12.28 -1.58
C SER A 111 3.35 -13.75 -1.15
N GLY A 112 2.76 -14.66 -1.93
CA GLY A 112 2.94 -16.10 -1.74
C GLY A 112 4.40 -16.57 -1.84
N ALA A 113 5.24 -15.85 -2.60
CA ALA A 113 6.68 -16.09 -2.72
C ALA A 113 7.50 -15.51 -1.54
N GLY A 114 6.86 -14.76 -0.62
CA GLY A 114 7.50 -14.19 0.56
C GLY A 114 8.09 -12.79 0.36
N ALA A 115 7.77 -12.10 -0.73
CA ALA A 115 8.09 -10.67 -0.88
C ALA A 115 7.25 -9.83 0.09
N LYS A 116 7.82 -8.72 0.63
CA LYS A 116 7.24 -7.99 1.76
C LYS A 116 7.27 -6.48 1.58
N GLY A 117 6.22 -5.84 2.10
CA GLY A 117 6.11 -4.39 2.25
C GLY A 117 5.83 -3.64 0.97
N LEU A 118 6.03 -2.33 0.98
CA LEU A 118 5.66 -1.40 -0.09
C LEU A 118 6.25 -1.77 -1.45
N MET A 119 7.54 -2.10 -1.50
CA MET A 119 8.28 -2.42 -2.73
C MET A 119 8.48 -3.94 -2.93
N GLN A 120 7.69 -4.76 -2.23
CA GLN A 120 7.70 -6.22 -2.33
C GLN A 120 9.11 -6.84 -2.35
N LEU A 121 9.90 -6.51 -1.33
CA LEU A 121 11.29 -6.95 -1.26
C LEU A 121 11.40 -8.37 -0.73
N MET A 122 12.17 -9.20 -1.43
CA MET A 122 12.60 -10.50 -0.92
C MET A 122 13.68 -10.31 0.16
N SER A 123 13.64 -11.14 1.22
CA SER A 123 14.65 -11.07 2.29
C SER A 123 16.07 -11.23 1.78
N SER A 124 16.30 -12.08 0.77
CA SER A 124 17.61 -12.27 0.12
C SER A 124 18.10 -10.99 -0.55
N THR A 125 17.21 -10.32 -1.29
CA THR A 125 17.49 -9.03 -1.96
C THR A 125 17.80 -7.95 -0.92
N ALA A 126 16.99 -7.86 0.12
CA ALA A 126 17.20 -6.89 1.19
C ALA A 126 18.55 -7.12 1.91
N ILE A 127 18.90 -8.37 2.22
CA ILE A 127 20.21 -8.72 2.80
C ILE A 127 21.36 -8.35 1.86
N TYR A 128 21.19 -8.61 0.57
CA TYR A 128 22.22 -8.28 -0.42
C TYR A 128 22.50 -6.78 -0.47
N VAL A 129 21.45 -5.96 -0.50
CA VAL A 129 21.52 -4.50 -0.62
C VAL A 129 21.98 -3.82 0.67
N THR A 130 21.43 -4.25 1.81
CA THR A 130 21.69 -3.59 3.11
C THR A 130 22.86 -4.21 3.87
N LYS A 131 23.28 -5.43 3.52
CA LYS A 131 24.19 -6.29 4.27
C LYS A 131 23.70 -6.66 5.67
N ASP A 132 22.42 -6.42 5.97
CA ASP A 132 21.79 -6.74 7.26
C ASP A 132 21.41 -8.22 7.32
N ARG A 133 22.26 -9.01 7.95
CA ARG A 133 22.05 -10.46 8.11
C ARG A 133 20.94 -10.82 9.10
N ARG A 134 20.47 -9.87 9.92
CA ARG A 134 19.36 -10.10 10.88
C ARG A 134 18.08 -10.46 10.13
N LEU A 135 17.90 -9.97 8.91
CA LEU A 135 16.75 -10.28 8.03
C LEU A 135 16.64 -11.79 7.66
N ARG A 136 17.64 -12.61 7.99
CA ARG A 136 17.50 -14.07 7.87
C ARG A 136 16.61 -14.70 8.94
N ARG A 137 16.50 -14.04 10.10
CA ARG A 137 15.75 -14.52 11.26
C ARG A 137 14.49 -13.72 11.49
N ASP A 138 14.56 -12.42 11.30
CA ASP A 138 13.46 -11.49 11.48
C ASP A 138 13.32 -10.59 10.26
N THR A 139 12.21 -10.74 9.57
CA THR A 139 11.87 -9.96 8.37
C THR A 139 10.87 -8.84 8.64
N SER A 140 10.49 -8.63 9.91
CA SER A 140 9.55 -7.59 10.31
C SER A 140 9.95 -6.18 9.86
N PRO A 141 11.27 -5.80 9.79
CA PRO A 141 11.65 -4.49 9.29
C PRO A 141 11.23 -4.22 7.84
N LEU A 142 11.00 -5.27 7.04
CA LEU A 142 10.52 -5.10 5.66
C LEU A 142 9.07 -4.60 5.57
N PHE A 143 8.31 -4.61 6.66
CA PHE A 143 6.98 -4.02 6.76
C PHE A 143 7.00 -2.58 7.30
N GLU A 144 8.16 -2.08 7.71
CA GLU A 144 8.35 -0.69 8.12
C GLU A 144 8.54 0.17 6.87
N THR A 145 7.70 1.20 6.71
CA THR A 145 7.65 2.06 5.53
C THR A 145 9.01 2.66 5.17
N GLU A 146 9.66 3.31 6.15
CA GLU A 146 10.96 3.98 5.93
C GLU A 146 12.06 2.99 5.55
N TYR A 147 12.09 1.82 6.23
CA TYR A 147 13.10 0.80 5.96
C TYR A 147 12.90 0.15 4.60
N ASN A 148 11.64 -0.13 4.23
CA ASN A 148 11.30 -0.73 2.95
C ASN A 148 11.65 0.21 1.79
N LEU A 149 11.27 1.49 1.89
CA LEU A 149 11.61 2.51 0.90
C LEU A 149 13.12 2.74 0.79
N GLU A 150 13.85 2.81 1.92
CA GLU A 150 15.31 2.96 1.93
C GLU A 150 15.99 1.78 1.23
N THR A 151 15.55 0.56 1.54
CA THR A 151 16.10 -0.66 0.94
C THR A 151 15.76 -0.76 -0.54
N GLY A 152 14.51 -0.45 -0.89
CA GLY A 152 14.03 -0.50 -2.27
C GLY A 152 14.71 0.52 -3.17
N GLN A 153 14.85 1.79 -2.73
CA GLN A 153 15.56 2.77 -3.53
C GLN A 153 17.04 2.43 -3.73
N ARG A 154 17.71 1.85 -2.72
CA ARG A 154 19.07 1.34 -2.87
C ARG A 154 19.13 0.24 -3.92
N TYR A 155 18.16 -0.67 -3.93
CA TYR A 155 18.08 -1.72 -4.93
C TYR A 155 17.89 -1.17 -6.34
N VAL A 156 16.98 -0.21 -6.53
CA VAL A 156 16.75 0.47 -7.82
C VAL A 156 17.98 1.27 -8.27
N SER A 157 18.71 1.86 -7.33
CA SER A 157 19.94 2.63 -7.63
C SER A 157 21.16 1.78 -7.93
N TYR A 158 21.09 0.46 -7.70
CA TYR A 158 22.20 -0.42 -8.06
C TYR A 158 22.43 -0.32 -9.56
N PRO A 159 23.66 0.04 -10.00
CA PRO A 159 23.90 0.24 -11.41
C PRO A 159 23.57 -1.03 -12.19
N VAL A 160 22.82 -0.86 -13.27
CA VAL A 160 22.43 -1.90 -14.24
C VAL A 160 23.67 -2.46 -14.98
N SER A 161 24.83 -2.42 -14.38
CA SER A 161 26.08 -3.02 -14.92
C SER A 161 26.08 -4.56 -14.90
N TYR A 162 25.06 -5.16 -14.28
CA TYR A 162 24.76 -6.60 -14.40
C TYR A 162 23.44 -6.75 -15.13
N THR A 163 23.55 -6.85 -16.43
CA THR A 163 22.50 -7.19 -17.38
C THR A 163 21.78 -8.46 -16.96
N HIS A 164 20.68 -8.34 -16.25
CA HIS A 164 19.53 -9.24 -16.06
C HIS A 164 18.72 -8.78 -14.83
N LEU A 165 18.25 -7.53 -14.83
CA LEU A 165 17.10 -7.15 -14.04
C LEU A 165 15.84 -7.62 -14.79
N THR A 166 15.55 -8.90 -14.72
CA THR A 166 14.17 -9.33 -14.78
C THR A 166 13.57 -8.97 -13.43
N LEU A 167 12.92 -7.81 -13.35
CA LEU A 167 11.88 -7.61 -12.34
C LEU A 167 10.97 -8.82 -12.49
N PRO A 168 10.60 -9.53 -11.42
CA PRO A 168 9.54 -10.51 -11.49
C PRO A 168 8.23 -9.73 -11.68
N THR A 169 8.01 -9.28 -12.90
CA THR A 169 6.71 -8.80 -13.31
C THR A 169 5.78 -10.00 -13.20
N LYS A 170 4.81 -9.91 -12.29
CA LYS A 170 3.61 -10.72 -12.34
C LYS A 170 2.88 -10.40 -13.65
N LEU A 171 3.34 -10.98 -14.74
CA LEU A 171 2.59 -11.20 -15.95
C LEU A 171 2.36 -12.71 -16.06
N GLU A 172 1.43 -13.20 -15.23
CA GLU A 172 0.66 -14.39 -15.56
C GLU A 172 -0.81 -13.98 -15.52
N VAL A 173 -1.37 -13.90 -16.71
CA VAL A 173 -2.79 -13.75 -17.02
C VAL A 173 -3.53 -15.00 -16.57
#